data_6c8415849305cfeabcba4f00dd8ef5fa
#
_entry.id   6c8415849305cfeabcba4f00dd8ef5fa
#
_cell.length_a   1.000
_cell.length_b   1.000
_cell.length_c   1.000
_cell.angle_alpha   90.00
_cell.angle_beta   90.00
_cell.angle_gamma   90.00
#
_symmetry.space_group_name_H-M   'P 1'
#
loop_
_entity.id
_entity.type
_entity.pdbx_description
1 polymer ?
#
loop_
_entity_poly.entity_id
_entity_poly.type
_entity_poly.pdbx_seq_one_letter_code
_entity_poly.pdbx_strand_id
1 'polypeptide(L)'
;MPRKSHAGTARRPPLTLAVMPPPAEAPSFAVGMKELLFGTKLNVLLVCVPLAIGGSVLHLGDRLVFIASLLALCPLAERLGFVTEQLAMYTNPTVGGLLNATFGNVTEMLVSILAIHRGLLRVVQLSLLGSVLSNLLLVLGTAFFCGGLRQKVQTFNTDVISANNALLVLGALAILLPAILDASGTALHRVDDKGADELALSRFSSVILLAVYFAYLYFQLVSHADLFDEDGGAEEAGAGTATELTRLADDESRVGAPDSPRPEAAPAAEKAGGGGDDDDDDEAVLGKGGSLFWLAVLTVLVALLSEYIVNTIETSAKEFGMPLAFVSTILLPIVGNAAEHASAIIFAMKNKMDIAIGVAVGSSTQITVLAMPFAVVYAWAVGQPLTLDLLPFETAVFAFSILGTGLVLSHGRSTWLLGLAMLTMYVCLAGAFYLHDDGEHPHQVLGLQKAPPAAHKQLQYSRMAPPPPPAHKLQRVPRNHSRF
;
A
#
# COMPACT_ATOMS: atom_id res chain seq x y z
N MET A 1 -54.57 -13.21 33.44
CA MET A 1 -53.20 -12.69 33.50
C MET A 1 -52.25 -13.88 33.56
N PRO A 2 -51.49 -14.22 32.50
CA PRO A 2 -50.46 -15.25 32.57
C PRO A 2 -49.09 -14.60 32.90
N ARG A 3 -48.37 -15.25 33.83
CA ARG A 3 -47.00 -14.89 34.27
C ARG A 3 -46.01 -15.02 33.12
N LYS A 4 -45.27 -13.96 32.83
CA LYS A 4 -44.05 -13.98 31.98
C LYS A 4 -42.95 -14.68 32.76
N SER A 5 -42.48 -15.83 32.25
CA SER A 5 -41.26 -16.47 32.70
C SER A 5 -40.05 -15.65 32.20
N HIS A 6 -39.22 -15.18 33.10
CA HIS A 6 -37.90 -14.64 32.78
C HIS A 6 -37.00 -15.80 32.35
N ALA A 7 -36.66 -15.86 31.05
CA ALA A 7 -35.57 -16.69 30.58
C ALA A 7 -34.27 -16.07 31.07
N GLY A 8 -33.56 -16.78 31.94
CA GLY A 8 -32.24 -16.38 32.41
C GLY A 8 -31.25 -16.40 31.25
N THR A 9 -30.63 -15.27 31.00
CA THR A 9 -29.43 -15.18 30.13
C THR A 9 -28.32 -15.99 30.76
N ALA A 10 -28.07 -17.18 30.22
CA ALA A 10 -26.88 -17.96 30.54
C ALA A 10 -25.64 -17.13 30.07
N ARG A 11 -24.86 -16.66 31.04
CA ARG A 11 -23.54 -16.09 30.75
C ARG A 11 -22.68 -17.20 30.14
N ARG A 12 -22.32 -17.07 28.86
CA ARG A 12 -21.27 -17.89 28.25
C ARG A 12 -19.98 -17.73 29.06
N PRO A 13 -19.23 -18.81 29.33
CA PRO A 13 -17.93 -18.71 30.00
C PRO A 13 -16.99 -17.85 29.14
N PRO A 14 -16.02 -17.13 29.73
CA PRO A 14 -15.03 -16.36 28.98
C PRO A 14 -14.31 -17.31 28.03
N LEU A 15 -14.27 -16.97 26.73
CA LEU A 15 -13.48 -17.65 25.73
C LEU A 15 -12.01 -17.67 26.22
N THR A 16 -11.56 -18.82 26.64
CA THR A 16 -10.14 -19.12 26.73
C THR A 16 -9.61 -19.03 25.29
N LEU A 17 -8.74 -18.09 25.01
CA LEU A 17 -7.95 -18.03 23.78
C LEU A 17 -7.34 -19.43 23.57
N ALA A 18 -7.94 -20.21 22.68
CA ALA A 18 -7.37 -21.46 22.25
C ALA A 18 -6.19 -21.10 21.34
N VAL A 19 -4.99 -21.15 21.89
CA VAL A 19 -3.78 -21.21 21.10
C VAL A 19 -3.92 -22.47 20.28
N MET A 20 -4.01 -22.37 18.95
CA MET A 20 -4.02 -23.53 18.06
C MET A 20 -2.81 -24.40 18.43
N PRO A 21 -2.98 -25.71 18.59
CA PRO A 21 -1.84 -26.58 18.84
C PRO A 21 -0.87 -26.45 17.64
N PRO A 22 0.43 -26.34 17.90
CA PRO A 22 1.41 -26.30 16.81
C PRO A 22 1.22 -27.54 15.93
N PRO A 23 1.39 -27.42 14.60
CA PRO A 23 1.25 -28.54 13.69
C PRO A 23 2.10 -29.74 14.16
N ALA A 24 1.55 -30.93 14.09
CA ALA A 24 2.12 -32.15 14.71
C ALA A 24 3.51 -32.53 14.16
N GLU A 25 3.87 -32.09 12.97
CA GLU A 25 5.21 -32.22 12.39
C GLU A 25 5.63 -30.92 11.72
N ALA A 26 6.85 -30.42 12.02
CA ALA A 26 7.40 -29.27 11.36
C ALA A 26 7.59 -29.58 9.86
N PRO A 27 6.97 -28.81 8.94
CA PRO A 27 7.09 -29.07 7.51
C PRO A 27 8.55 -29.04 7.07
N SER A 28 8.91 -29.91 6.13
CA SER A 28 10.28 -30.00 5.61
C SER A 28 10.66 -28.67 4.93
N PHE A 29 11.83 -28.12 5.25
CA PHE A 29 12.37 -26.92 4.61
C PHE A 29 12.37 -27.01 3.08
N ALA A 30 12.59 -28.22 2.52
CA ALA A 30 12.57 -28.45 1.09
C ALA A 30 11.17 -28.28 0.46
N VAL A 31 10.11 -28.67 1.18
CA VAL A 31 8.73 -28.50 0.74
C VAL A 31 8.39 -27.02 0.73
N GLY A 32 8.69 -26.30 1.81
CA GLY A 32 8.48 -24.85 1.86
C GLY A 32 9.27 -24.07 0.82
N MET A 33 10.53 -24.50 0.51
CA MET A 33 11.32 -23.89 -0.55
C MET A 33 10.70 -24.11 -1.93
N LYS A 34 10.20 -25.33 -2.21
CA LYS A 34 9.52 -25.64 -3.47
C LYS A 34 8.28 -24.76 -3.64
N GLU A 35 7.49 -24.63 -2.58
CA GLU A 35 6.28 -23.82 -2.57
C GLU A 35 6.61 -22.34 -2.79
N LEU A 36 7.63 -21.83 -2.11
CA LEU A 36 8.10 -20.45 -2.28
C LEU A 36 8.52 -20.13 -3.72
N LEU A 37 9.21 -21.07 -4.40
CA LEU A 37 9.77 -20.85 -5.74
C LEU A 37 8.81 -21.19 -6.88
N PHE A 38 7.87 -22.09 -6.68
CA PHE A 38 7.03 -22.65 -7.74
C PHE A 38 5.53 -22.60 -7.43
N GLY A 39 5.12 -22.11 -6.27
CA GLY A 39 3.72 -22.10 -5.83
C GLY A 39 2.79 -21.21 -6.67
N THR A 40 3.30 -20.20 -7.39
CA THR A 40 2.46 -19.35 -8.23
C THR A 40 3.04 -19.14 -9.62
N LYS A 41 2.14 -18.83 -10.58
CA LYS A 41 2.53 -18.50 -11.96
C LYS A 41 3.35 -17.20 -12.05
N LEU A 42 3.17 -16.28 -11.07
CA LEU A 42 3.92 -15.03 -10.97
C LEU A 42 5.41 -15.28 -10.76
N ASN A 43 5.79 -16.42 -10.16
CA ASN A 43 7.17 -16.75 -9.88
C ASN A 43 8.06 -16.90 -11.13
N VAL A 44 7.47 -17.00 -12.33
CA VAL A 44 8.23 -16.91 -13.59
C VAL A 44 9.00 -15.58 -13.69
N LEU A 45 8.48 -14.51 -13.09
CA LEU A 45 9.12 -13.19 -13.07
C LEU A 45 10.29 -13.10 -12.06
N LEU A 46 10.53 -14.13 -11.23
CA LEU A 46 11.72 -14.19 -10.37
C LEU A 46 13.03 -14.18 -11.19
N VAL A 47 12.98 -14.56 -12.46
CA VAL A 47 14.13 -14.44 -13.39
C VAL A 47 14.57 -12.96 -13.55
N CYS A 48 13.67 -12.01 -13.33
CA CYS A 48 13.99 -10.59 -13.36
C CYS A 48 14.86 -10.14 -12.16
N VAL A 49 14.88 -10.89 -11.04
CA VAL A 49 15.74 -10.57 -9.88
C VAL A 49 17.23 -10.59 -10.25
N PRO A 50 17.80 -11.71 -10.75
CA PRO A 50 19.19 -11.71 -11.18
C PRO A 50 19.44 -10.78 -12.37
N LEU A 51 18.45 -10.53 -13.24
CA LEU A 51 18.58 -9.58 -14.34
C LEU A 51 18.71 -8.14 -13.83
N ALA A 52 17.92 -7.75 -12.82
CA ALA A 52 17.99 -6.42 -12.20
C ALA A 52 19.34 -6.22 -11.50
N ILE A 53 19.76 -7.21 -10.68
CA ILE A 53 21.03 -7.16 -9.95
C ILE A 53 22.22 -7.13 -10.94
N GLY A 54 22.23 -8.05 -11.91
CA GLY A 54 23.28 -8.11 -12.93
C GLY A 54 23.30 -6.86 -13.81
N GLY A 55 22.15 -6.34 -14.18
CA GLY A 55 22.01 -5.10 -14.96
C GLY A 55 22.58 -3.89 -14.21
N SER A 56 22.33 -3.79 -12.91
CA SER A 56 22.87 -2.74 -12.05
C SER A 56 24.41 -2.86 -11.89
N VAL A 57 24.91 -4.06 -11.60
CA VAL A 57 26.36 -4.31 -11.41
C VAL A 57 27.15 -4.13 -12.70
N LEU A 58 26.61 -4.57 -13.83
CA LEU A 58 27.26 -4.49 -15.15
C LEU A 58 26.98 -3.15 -15.87
N HIS A 59 26.24 -2.24 -15.25
CA HIS A 59 25.84 -0.94 -15.81
C HIS A 59 25.18 -1.04 -17.19
N LEU A 60 24.25 -1.98 -17.35
CA LEU A 60 23.56 -2.26 -18.63
C LEU A 60 22.51 -1.20 -19.02
N GLY A 61 22.36 -0.15 -18.21
CA GLY A 61 21.46 0.99 -18.44
C GLY A 61 20.25 1.01 -17.52
N ASP A 62 19.83 2.23 -17.16
CA ASP A 62 18.79 2.48 -16.15
C ASP A 62 17.44 1.91 -16.54
N ARG A 63 17.06 1.95 -17.83
CA ARG A 63 15.80 1.37 -18.33
C ARG A 63 15.68 -0.13 -18.05
N LEU A 64 16.76 -0.88 -18.32
CA LEU A 64 16.74 -2.32 -18.09
C LEU A 64 16.63 -2.61 -16.60
N VAL A 65 17.42 -1.92 -15.77
CA VAL A 65 17.40 -2.08 -14.31
C VAL A 65 16.02 -1.72 -13.75
N PHE A 66 15.44 -0.61 -14.20
CA PHE A 66 14.11 -0.17 -13.78
C PHE A 66 13.03 -1.21 -14.10
N ILE A 67 12.93 -1.64 -15.39
CA ILE A 67 11.90 -2.60 -15.79
C ILE A 67 12.11 -3.96 -15.10
N ALA A 68 13.35 -4.45 -15.04
CA ALA A 68 13.64 -5.72 -14.41
C ALA A 68 13.33 -5.68 -12.90
N SER A 69 13.68 -4.59 -12.19
CA SER A 69 13.37 -4.41 -10.78
C SER A 69 11.86 -4.30 -10.55
N LEU A 70 11.17 -3.55 -11.40
CA LEU A 70 9.73 -3.39 -11.33
C LEU A 70 9.01 -4.74 -11.49
N LEU A 71 9.35 -5.52 -12.52
CA LEU A 71 8.75 -6.84 -12.76
C LEU A 71 9.12 -7.87 -11.68
N ALA A 72 10.34 -7.83 -11.15
CA ALA A 72 10.77 -8.70 -10.07
C ALA A 72 10.06 -8.43 -8.74
N LEU A 73 9.60 -7.19 -8.54
CA LEU A 73 8.90 -6.79 -7.31
C LEU A 73 7.55 -7.51 -7.17
N CYS A 74 6.83 -7.77 -8.29
CA CYS A 74 5.54 -8.48 -8.27
C CYS A 74 5.58 -9.82 -7.52
N PRO A 75 6.41 -10.81 -7.92
CA PRO A 75 6.45 -12.09 -7.21
C PRO A 75 7.07 -11.97 -5.83
N LEU A 76 7.99 -11.05 -5.59
CA LEU A 76 8.59 -10.89 -4.28
C LEU A 76 7.61 -10.31 -3.25
N ALA A 77 6.78 -9.34 -3.63
CA ALA A 77 5.74 -8.80 -2.78
C ALA A 77 4.70 -9.86 -2.42
N GLU A 78 4.27 -10.65 -3.40
CA GLU A 78 3.33 -11.75 -3.20
C GLU A 78 3.93 -12.84 -2.30
N ARG A 79 5.17 -13.26 -2.54
CA ARG A 79 5.85 -14.24 -1.66
C ARG A 79 6.10 -13.71 -0.26
N LEU A 80 6.32 -12.42 -0.11
CA LEU A 80 6.45 -11.78 1.20
C LEU A 80 5.14 -11.85 2.00
N GLY A 81 4.00 -11.58 1.34
CA GLY A 81 2.67 -11.77 1.91
C GLY A 81 2.48 -13.21 2.38
N PHE A 82 2.70 -14.20 1.49
CA PHE A 82 2.61 -15.63 1.82
C PHE A 82 3.44 -16.00 3.06
N VAL A 83 4.71 -15.59 3.12
CA VAL A 83 5.58 -15.91 4.26
C VAL A 83 5.12 -15.22 5.55
N THR A 84 4.54 -14.04 5.43
CA THR A 84 3.96 -13.31 6.57
C THR A 84 2.76 -14.06 7.16
N GLU A 85 1.87 -14.58 6.31
CA GLU A 85 0.74 -15.44 6.69
C GLU A 85 1.21 -16.70 7.39
N GLN A 86 2.18 -17.41 6.78
CA GLN A 86 2.78 -18.60 7.39
C GLN A 86 3.37 -18.29 8.78
N LEU A 87 3.98 -17.12 8.97
CA LEU A 87 4.48 -16.70 10.28
C LEU A 87 3.35 -16.36 11.25
N ALA A 88 2.26 -15.76 10.76
CA ALA A 88 1.10 -15.38 11.55
C ALA A 88 0.43 -16.61 12.20
N MET A 89 0.38 -17.76 11.51
CA MET A 89 -0.14 -19.04 12.04
C MET A 89 0.58 -19.51 13.32
N TYR A 90 1.82 -19.08 13.55
CA TYR A 90 2.60 -19.40 14.76
C TYR A 90 2.51 -18.35 15.86
N THR A 91 1.65 -17.34 15.68
CA THR A 91 1.47 -16.24 16.61
C THR A 91 0.02 -16.19 17.14
N ASN A 92 -0.25 -15.31 18.08
CA ASN A 92 -1.66 -15.04 18.44
C ASN A 92 -2.33 -14.13 17.39
N PRO A 93 -3.66 -14.11 17.29
CA PRO A 93 -4.38 -13.33 16.28
C PRO A 93 -3.97 -11.85 16.25
N THR A 94 -3.76 -11.23 17.42
CA THR A 94 -3.32 -9.83 17.52
C THR A 94 -1.96 -9.59 16.87
N VAL A 95 -0.99 -10.46 17.12
CA VAL A 95 0.36 -10.36 16.54
C VAL A 95 0.32 -10.72 15.06
N GLY A 96 -0.47 -11.73 14.67
CA GLY A 96 -0.68 -12.11 13.27
C GLY A 96 -1.26 -10.95 12.47
N GLY A 97 -2.34 -10.32 12.95
CA GLY A 97 -2.93 -9.15 12.31
C GLY A 97 -1.97 -7.96 12.22
N LEU A 98 -1.15 -7.71 13.26
CA LEU A 98 -0.11 -6.67 13.21
C LEU A 98 0.99 -6.98 12.18
N LEU A 99 1.40 -8.24 12.07
CA LEU A 99 2.37 -8.68 11.05
C LEU A 99 1.82 -8.44 9.65
N ASN A 100 0.58 -8.88 9.39
CA ASN A 100 -0.07 -8.68 8.10
C ASN A 100 -0.25 -7.19 7.75
N ALA A 101 -0.70 -6.38 8.69
CA ALA A 101 -0.83 -4.94 8.50
C ALA A 101 0.50 -4.23 8.19
N THR A 102 1.61 -4.74 8.77
CA THR A 102 2.94 -4.16 8.57
C THR A 102 3.57 -4.64 7.26
N PHE A 103 3.59 -5.95 7.04
CA PHE A 103 4.27 -6.54 5.89
C PHE A 103 3.43 -6.54 4.61
N GLY A 104 2.11 -6.42 4.70
CA GLY A 104 1.23 -6.22 3.55
C GLY A 104 1.51 -4.93 2.78
N ASN A 105 2.00 -3.88 3.45
CA ASN A 105 2.36 -2.60 2.82
C ASN A 105 3.87 -2.31 2.87
N VAL A 106 4.70 -3.32 3.14
CA VAL A 106 6.14 -3.10 3.33
C VAL A 106 6.84 -2.62 2.06
N THR A 107 6.36 -3.02 0.90
CA THR A 107 6.90 -2.57 -0.40
C THR A 107 6.75 -1.07 -0.55
N GLU A 108 5.54 -0.53 -0.32
CA GLU A 108 5.25 0.90 -0.36
C GLU A 108 6.06 1.68 0.68
N MET A 109 6.18 1.13 1.88
CA MET A 109 6.96 1.73 2.95
C MET A 109 8.46 1.77 2.61
N LEU A 110 9.03 0.69 2.06
CA LEU A 110 10.44 0.63 1.67
C LEU A 110 10.74 1.59 0.51
N VAL A 111 9.91 1.59 -0.53
CA VAL A 111 10.04 2.55 -1.64
C VAL A 111 9.98 3.98 -1.09
N SER A 112 9.04 4.28 -0.20
CA SER A 112 8.89 5.61 0.41
C SER A 112 10.13 6.00 1.25
N ILE A 113 10.62 5.12 2.11
CA ILE A 113 11.82 5.36 2.93
C ILE A 113 13.03 5.68 2.04
N LEU A 114 13.26 4.86 1.01
CA LEU A 114 14.39 5.02 0.11
C LEU A 114 14.28 6.31 -0.72
N ALA A 115 13.06 6.63 -1.22
CA ALA A 115 12.80 7.86 -1.96
C ALA A 115 12.98 9.11 -1.07
N ILE A 116 12.57 9.06 0.21
CA ILE A 116 12.81 10.14 1.18
C ILE A 116 14.30 10.38 1.38
N HIS A 117 15.12 9.33 1.52
CA HIS A 117 16.57 9.46 1.65
C HIS A 117 17.24 10.06 0.41
N ARG A 118 16.65 9.84 -0.77
CA ARG A 118 17.11 10.44 -2.04
C ARG A 118 16.58 11.84 -2.28
N GLY A 119 15.66 12.33 -1.43
CA GLY A 119 15.01 13.62 -1.60
C GLY A 119 13.91 13.62 -2.69
N LEU A 120 13.50 12.44 -3.17
CA LEU A 120 12.45 12.26 -4.16
C LEU A 120 11.06 12.32 -3.51
N LEU A 121 10.77 13.40 -2.78
CA LEU A 121 9.55 13.53 -1.97
C LEU A 121 8.28 13.46 -2.83
N ARG A 122 8.37 13.97 -4.06
CA ARG A 122 7.25 13.93 -5.00
C ARG A 122 6.91 12.50 -5.45
N VAL A 123 7.92 11.66 -5.65
CA VAL A 123 7.72 10.23 -5.96
C VAL A 123 6.97 9.54 -4.81
N VAL A 124 7.28 9.88 -3.56
CA VAL A 124 6.58 9.33 -2.38
C VAL A 124 5.10 9.70 -2.39
N GLN A 125 4.78 10.99 -2.56
CA GLN A 125 3.39 11.46 -2.63
C GLN A 125 2.62 10.75 -3.73
N LEU A 126 3.18 10.71 -4.93
CA LEU A 126 2.55 10.15 -6.13
C LEU A 126 2.40 8.63 -6.06
N SER A 127 3.40 7.90 -5.55
CA SER A 127 3.31 6.43 -5.44
C SER A 127 2.28 5.99 -4.42
N LEU A 128 2.22 6.62 -3.25
CA LEU A 128 1.22 6.31 -2.24
C LEU A 128 -0.20 6.69 -2.69
N LEU A 129 -0.36 7.86 -3.32
CA LEU A 129 -1.61 8.24 -3.98
C LEU A 129 -2.04 7.20 -5.02
N GLY A 130 -1.10 6.80 -5.89
CA GLY A 130 -1.34 5.82 -6.94
C GLY A 130 -1.74 4.45 -6.41
N SER A 131 -1.13 3.99 -5.29
CA SER A 131 -1.51 2.73 -4.66
C SER A 131 -2.95 2.75 -4.15
N VAL A 132 -3.42 3.86 -3.55
CA VAL A 132 -4.83 4.01 -3.18
C VAL A 132 -5.75 4.01 -4.41
N LEU A 133 -5.42 4.79 -5.45
CA LEU A 133 -6.22 4.87 -6.68
C LEU A 133 -6.27 3.51 -7.41
N SER A 134 -5.14 2.79 -7.49
CA SER A 134 -5.06 1.46 -8.06
C SER A 134 -5.96 0.48 -7.32
N ASN A 135 -5.87 0.42 -5.99
CA ASN A 135 -6.69 -0.49 -5.20
C ASN A 135 -8.19 -0.18 -5.31
N LEU A 136 -8.58 1.08 -5.22
CA LEU A 136 -9.99 1.47 -5.27
C LEU A 136 -10.64 1.35 -6.64
N LEU A 137 -9.91 1.64 -7.72
CA LEU A 137 -10.50 1.71 -9.07
C LEU A 137 -10.08 0.54 -9.96
N LEU A 138 -8.81 0.13 -9.92
CA LEU A 138 -8.32 -0.93 -10.77
C LEU A 138 -8.53 -2.31 -10.14
N VAL A 139 -8.07 -2.55 -8.91
CA VAL A 139 -8.22 -3.85 -8.21
C VAL A 139 -9.70 -4.15 -7.98
N LEU A 140 -10.41 -3.26 -7.32
CA LEU A 140 -11.85 -3.44 -7.04
C LEU A 140 -12.67 -3.46 -8.33
N GLY A 141 -12.33 -2.62 -9.31
CA GLY A 141 -12.97 -2.59 -10.61
C GLY A 141 -12.83 -3.89 -11.38
N THR A 142 -11.63 -4.49 -11.41
CA THR A 142 -11.39 -5.81 -12.04
C THR A 142 -12.09 -6.93 -11.28
N ALA A 143 -12.12 -6.91 -9.95
CA ALA A 143 -12.84 -7.86 -9.14
C ALA A 143 -14.35 -7.84 -9.47
N PHE A 144 -14.97 -6.66 -9.48
CA PHE A 144 -16.38 -6.49 -9.84
C PHE A 144 -16.67 -6.91 -11.28
N PHE A 145 -15.78 -6.57 -12.21
CA PHE A 145 -15.93 -6.91 -13.62
C PHE A 145 -15.84 -8.43 -13.83
N CYS A 146 -14.76 -9.06 -13.38
CA CYS A 146 -14.53 -10.50 -13.57
C CYS A 146 -15.56 -11.35 -12.77
N GLY A 147 -15.85 -10.98 -11.53
CA GLY A 147 -16.87 -11.62 -10.73
C GLY A 147 -18.26 -11.50 -11.36
N GLY A 148 -18.60 -10.31 -11.86
CA GLY A 148 -19.88 -10.03 -12.51
C GLY A 148 -20.07 -10.70 -13.87
N LEU A 149 -18.98 -11.08 -14.58
CA LEU A 149 -19.04 -11.91 -15.77
C LEU A 149 -19.41 -13.36 -15.43
N ARG A 150 -19.01 -13.86 -14.27
CA ARG A 150 -19.32 -15.22 -13.82
C ARG A 150 -20.67 -15.30 -13.10
N GLN A 151 -20.99 -14.30 -12.30
CA GLN A 151 -22.27 -14.17 -11.58
C GLN A 151 -22.85 -12.77 -11.79
N LYS A 152 -24.08 -12.69 -12.33
CA LYS A 152 -24.70 -11.43 -12.75
C LYS A 152 -24.77 -10.36 -11.66
N VAL A 153 -24.99 -10.76 -10.43
CA VAL A 153 -25.02 -9.91 -9.23
C VAL A 153 -24.40 -10.68 -8.08
N GLN A 154 -23.44 -10.10 -7.40
CA GLN A 154 -22.87 -10.62 -6.16
C GLN A 154 -23.23 -9.66 -5.04
N THR A 155 -23.63 -10.19 -3.89
CA THR A 155 -23.95 -9.42 -2.68
C THR A 155 -22.81 -9.54 -1.70
N PHE A 156 -22.61 -8.51 -0.88
CA PHE A 156 -21.61 -8.45 0.16
C PHE A 156 -22.15 -7.74 1.41
N ASN A 157 -21.52 -8.02 2.56
CA ASN A 157 -21.90 -7.45 3.84
C ASN A 157 -21.44 -5.98 3.93
N THR A 158 -22.41 -5.05 4.02
CA THR A 158 -22.11 -3.62 4.09
C THR A 158 -21.62 -3.16 5.47
N ASP A 159 -21.88 -3.92 6.53
CA ASP A 159 -21.60 -3.47 7.90
C ASP A 159 -20.09 -3.46 8.19
N VAL A 160 -19.37 -4.53 7.83
CA VAL A 160 -17.91 -4.63 7.97
C VAL A 160 -17.21 -3.64 7.02
N ILE A 161 -17.68 -3.59 5.76
CA ILE A 161 -17.11 -2.70 4.74
C ILE A 161 -17.33 -1.23 5.10
N SER A 162 -18.42 -0.88 5.77
CA SER A 162 -18.74 0.50 6.14
C SER A 162 -17.75 1.07 7.15
N ALA A 163 -17.24 0.28 8.09
CA ALA A 163 -16.23 0.71 9.07
C ALA A 163 -14.91 1.08 8.37
N ASN A 164 -14.42 0.21 7.49
CA ASN A 164 -13.21 0.47 6.69
C ASN A 164 -13.39 1.68 5.76
N ASN A 165 -14.54 1.78 5.10
CA ASN A 165 -14.83 2.89 4.20
C ASN A 165 -14.96 4.23 4.96
N ALA A 166 -15.56 4.24 6.15
CA ALA A 166 -15.62 5.44 6.98
C ALA A 166 -14.23 5.90 7.42
N LEU A 167 -13.36 4.97 7.83
CA LEU A 167 -11.98 5.26 8.20
C LEU A 167 -11.18 5.81 7.01
N LEU A 168 -11.37 5.22 5.83
CA LEU A 168 -10.75 5.68 4.58
C LEU A 168 -11.18 7.12 4.24
N VAL A 169 -12.49 7.42 4.31
CA VAL A 169 -13.03 8.77 4.02
C VAL A 169 -12.50 9.79 5.03
N LEU A 170 -12.52 9.48 6.32
CA LEU A 170 -12.00 10.38 7.36
C LEU A 170 -10.49 10.57 7.27
N GLY A 171 -9.75 9.49 7.00
CA GLY A 171 -8.31 9.54 6.75
C GLY A 171 -7.97 10.41 5.54
N ALA A 172 -8.69 10.21 4.44
CA ALA A 172 -8.54 11.03 3.24
C ALA A 172 -8.82 12.51 3.52
N LEU A 173 -9.89 12.83 4.25
CA LEU A 173 -10.20 14.21 4.61
C LEU A 173 -9.05 14.85 5.40
N ALA A 174 -8.46 14.14 6.36
CA ALA A 174 -7.32 14.64 7.13
C ALA A 174 -6.07 14.88 6.25
N ILE A 175 -5.84 14.04 5.24
CA ILE A 175 -4.75 14.21 4.26
C ILE A 175 -5.00 15.40 3.35
N LEU A 176 -6.26 15.66 2.98
CA LEU A 176 -6.61 16.76 2.09
C LEU A 176 -6.61 18.13 2.77
N LEU A 177 -6.65 18.20 4.11
CA LEU A 177 -6.70 19.47 4.84
C LEU A 177 -5.55 20.44 4.51
N PRO A 178 -4.26 20.00 4.42
CA PRO A 178 -3.17 20.89 4.03
C PRO A 178 -3.37 21.51 2.65
N ALA A 179 -3.72 20.70 1.65
CA ALA A 179 -3.98 21.15 0.28
C ALA A 179 -5.18 22.13 0.20
N ILE A 180 -6.25 21.86 0.95
CA ILE A 180 -7.44 22.73 1.01
C ILE A 180 -7.09 24.05 1.69
N LEU A 181 -6.27 24.02 2.75
CA LEU A 181 -5.84 25.23 3.45
C LEU A 181 -5.00 26.12 2.55
N ASP A 182 -4.03 25.55 1.82
CA ASP A 182 -3.22 26.30 0.84
C ASP A 182 -4.09 26.90 -0.27
N ALA A 183 -4.93 26.10 -0.90
CA ALA A 183 -5.82 26.54 -1.98
C ALA A 183 -6.82 27.63 -1.54
N SER A 184 -7.20 27.68 -0.25
CA SER A 184 -8.10 28.71 0.29
C SER A 184 -7.44 30.07 0.46
N GLY A 185 -6.11 30.14 0.47
CA GLY A 185 -5.35 31.36 0.71
C GLY A 185 -5.55 31.95 2.12
N THR A 186 -6.07 31.15 3.06
CA THR A 186 -6.35 31.58 4.45
C THR A 186 -5.30 31.12 5.44
N ALA A 187 -4.26 30.43 4.99
CA ALA A 187 -3.12 30.05 5.83
C ALA A 187 -2.48 31.31 6.45
N LEU A 188 -2.04 31.21 7.70
CA LEU A 188 -1.37 32.29 8.42
C LEU A 188 0.04 32.48 7.84
N HIS A 189 0.11 33.12 6.67
CA HIS A 189 1.39 33.41 6.02
C HIS A 189 2.21 34.38 6.89
N ARG A 190 3.22 33.89 7.57
CA ARG A 190 4.34 34.73 7.94
C ARG A 190 5.13 35.00 6.66
N VAL A 191 5.31 36.28 6.33
CA VAL A 191 5.88 36.78 5.07
C VAL A 191 7.25 36.14 4.72
N ASP A 192 7.92 35.53 5.71
CA ASP A 192 9.27 34.99 5.59
C ASP A 192 9.33 33.45 5.53
N ASP A 193 8.20 32.69 5.68
CA ASP A 193 8.24 31.24 5.85
C ASP A 193 7.06 30.56 5.13
N LYS A 194 6.99 30.72 3.80
CA LYS A 194 6.00 30.05 2.95
C LYS A 194 6.19 28.54 3.04
N GLY A 195 5.11 27.80 3.37
CA GLY A 195 5.10 26.33 3.47
C GLY A 195 5.33 25.78 4.88
N ALA A 196 5.69 26.58 5.88
CA ALA A 196 5.87 26.12 7.26
C ALA A 196 4.56 25.66 7.92
N ASP A 197 3.47 26.36 7.63
CA ASP A 197 2.14 26.07 8.19
C ASP A 197 1.59 24.76 7.59
N GLU A 198 1.76 24.52 6.29
CA GLU A 198 1.37 23.30 5.60
C GLU A 198 2.17 22.08 6.11
N LEU A 199 3.48 22.26 6.29
CA LEU A 199 4.35 21.22 6.84
C LEU A 199 3.98 20.89 8.29
N ALA A 200 3.68 21.91 9.11
CA ALA A 200 3.24 21.72 10.49
C ALA A 200 1.90 21.00 10.55
N LEU A 201 0.93 21.38 9.71
CA LEU A 201 -0.38 20.73 9.63
C LEU A 201 -0.24 19.29 9.13
N SER A 202 0.57 19.05 8.10
CA SER A 202 0.84 17.69 7.58
C SER A 202 1.42 16.77 8.66
N ARG A 203 2.38 17.25 9.46
CA ARG A 203 2.96 16.52 10.59
C ARG A 203 1.94 16.25 11.68
N PHE A 204 1.16 17.27 12.04
CA PHE A 204 0.10 17.14 13.05
C PHE A 204 -0.96 16.12 12.62
N SER A 205 -1.50 16.25 11.40
CA SER A 205 -2.47 15.30 10.84
C SER A 205 -1.92 13.87 10.80
N SER A 206 -0.64 13.71 10.42
CA SER A 206 0.01 12.40 10.36
C SER A 206 0.12 11.73 11.73
N VAL A 207 0.46 12.46 12.78
CA VAL A 207 0.52 11.91 14.16
C VAL A 207 -0.88 11.48 14.61
N ILE A 208 -1.92 12.28 14.31
CA ILE A 208 -3.31 11.93 14.66
C ILE A 208 -3.77 10.69 13.87
N LEU A 209 -3.49 10.61 12.56
CA LEU A 209 -3.86 9.47 11.74
C LEU A 209 -3.20 8.17 12.21
N LEU A 210 -1.91 8.21 12.60
CA LEU A 210 -1.24 7.06 13.19
C LEU A 210 -1.89 6.64 14.52
N ALA A 211 -2.27 7.59 15.36
CA ALA A 211 -3.00 7.27 16.60
C ALA A 211 -4.37 6.63 16.31
N VAL A 212 -5.10 7.12 15.32
CA VAL A 212 -6.37 6.54 14.85
C VAL A 212 -6.15 5.13 14.30
N TYR A 213 -5.07 4.91 13.54
CA TYR A 213 -4.73 3.58 13.04
C TYR A 213 -4.48 2.56 14.16
N PHE A 214 -3.71 2.92 15.19
CA PHE A 214 -3.53 2.03 16.34
C PHE A 214 -4.83 1.79 17.12
N ALA A 215 -5.69 2.80 17.22
CA ALA A 215 -7.03 2.62 17.80
C ALA A 215 -7.89 1.66 16.96
N TYR A 216 -7.80 1.76 15.63
CA TYR A 216 -8.48 0.85 14.71
C TYR A 216 -7.97 -0.59 14.84
N LEU A 217 -6.66 -0.79 14.94
CA LEU A 217 -6.09 -2.13 15.19
C LEU A 217 -6.58 -2.71 16.52
N TYR A 218 -6.63 -1.90 17.58
CA TYR A 218 -7.19 -2.33 18.86
C TYR A 218 -8.68 -2.68 18.74
N PHE A 219 -9.43 -1.91 17.99
CA PHE A 219 -10.84 -2.17 17.72
C PHE A 219 -11.02 -3.50 16.99
N GLN A 220 -10.31 -3.73 15.91
CA GLN A 220 -10.41 -4.91 15.06
C GLN A 220 -9.92 -6.19 15.77
N LEU A 221 -8.75 -6.12 16.43
CA LEU A 221 -8.08 -7.32 16.92
C LEU A 221 -8.43 -7.67 18.39
N VAL A 222 -9.02 -6.74 19.14
CA VAL A 222 -9.23 -6.93 20.59
C VAL A 222 -10.68 -6.62 21.00
N SER A 223 -11.19 -5.46 20.64
CA SER A 223 -12.47 -4.98 21.19
C SER A 223 -13.69 -5.57 20.49
N HIS A 224 -13.61 -5.78 19.19
CA HIS A 224 -14.71 -6.23 18.32
C HIS A 224 -14.23 -7.33 17.37
N ALA A 225 -13.32 -8.19 17.82
CA ALA A 225 -12.82 -9.32 17.04
C ALA A 225 -13.97 -10.21 16.54
N ASP A 226 -14.98 -10.44 17.38
CA ASP A 226 -16.16 -11.25 17.02
C ASP A 226 -16.90 -10.76 15.75
N LEU A 227 -16.86 -9.45 15.44
CA LEU A 227 -17.50 -8.90 14.23
C LEU A 227 -16.72 -9.25 12.95
N PHE A 228 -15.44 -9.53 13.10
CA PHE A 228 -14.55 -9.88 12.00
C PHE A 228 -14.35 -11.39 11.88
N ASP A 229 -14.56 -12.16 12.95
CA ASP A 229 -14.48 -13.64 12.97
C ASP A 229 -15.74 -14.29 12.36
N GLU A 230 -16.94 -13.75 12.58
CA GLU A 230 -18.20 -14.35 12.09
C GLU A 230 -18.35 -14.29 10.55
N ASP A 231 -17.67 -13.35 9.88
CA ASP A 231 -17.78 -13.20 8.42
C ASP A 231 -16.62 -13.85 7.63
N GLY A 232 -15.63 -14.48 8.30
CA GLY A 232 -14.50 -15.18 7.63
C GLY A 232 -13.70 -14.30 6.64
N GLY A 233 -14.00 -13.01 6.60
CA GLY A 233 -13.59 -12.16 5.50
C GLY A 233 -12.56 -11.09 5.83
N ALA A 234 -12.39 -10.70 7.07
CA ALA A 234 -11.54 -9.55 7.38
C ALA A 234 -10.11 -9.94 7.83
N GLU A 235 -9.93 -11.08 8.49
CA GLU A 235 -8.59 -11.63 8.74
C GLU A 235 -8.00 -12.27 7.48
N GLU A 236 -8.81 -12.93 6.66
CA GLU A 236 -8.39 -13.48 5.36
C GLU A 236 -8.07 -12.38 4.30
N ALA A 237 -8.62 -11.19 4.40
CA ALA A 237 -8.35 -10.11 3.45
C ALA A 237 -6.89 -9.60 3.48
N GLY A 238 -6.16 -9.85 4.56
CA GLY A 238 -4.72 -9.60 4.62
C GLY A 238 -3.89 -10.89 4.68
N ALA A 239 -4.49 -12.02 5.02
CA ALA A 239 -3.79 -13.24 5.38
C ALA A 239 -3.94 -14.39 4.36
N GLY A 240 -5.12 -14.63 3.80
CA GLY A 240 -5.38 -15.82 2.96
C GLY A 240 -4.98 -15.72 1.49
N THR A 241 -4.49 -14.57 1.04
CA THR A 241 -4.33 -14.28 -0.39
C THR A 241 -3.27 -15.12 -1.10
N ALA A 242 -2.15 -15.39 -0.47
CA ALA A 242 -1.05 -16.11 -1.12
C ALA A 242 -1.23 -17.63 -1.05
N THR A 243 -1.75 -18.16 0.07
CA THR A 243 -2.01 -19.59 0.25
C THR A 243 -3.12 -20.08 -0.69
N GLU A 244 -4.18 -19.27 -0.83
CA GLU A 244 -5.29 -19.55 -1.75
C GLU A 244 -4.85 -19.48 -3.22
N LEU A 245 -3.97 -18.54 -3.60
CA LEU A 245 -3.36 -18.47 -4.94
C LEU A 245 -2.60 -19.75 -5.28
N THR A 246 -1.92 -20.32 -4.33
CA THR A 246 -1.16 -21.56 -4.48
C THR A 246 -2.08 -22.76 -4.73
N ARG A 247 -3.16 -22.90 -3.93
CA ARG A 247 -4.14 -23.99 -4.08
C ARG A 247 -4.84 -23.96 -5.44
N LEU A 248 -5.13 -22.76 -5.96
CA LEU A 248 -5.83 -22.61 -7.24
C LEU A 248 -4.96 -22.94 -8.45
N ALA A 249 -3.65 -22.72 -8.36
CA ALA A 249 -2.72 -23.15 -9.40
C ALA A 249 -2.68 -24.69 -9.53
N ASP A 250 -2.89 -25.40 -8.41
CA ASP A 250 -2.94 -26.88 -8.39
C ASP A 250 -4.28 -27.43 -8.91
N ASP A 251 -5.41 -26.76 -8.66
CA ASP A 251 -6.73 -27.21 -9.10
C ASP A 251 -6.93 -27.04 -10.63
N GLU A 252 -6.44 -25.94 -11.23
CA GLU A 252 -6.43 -25.78 -12.69
C GLU A 252 -5.57 -26.84 -13.41
N SER A 253 -4.55 -27.39 -12.75
CA SER A 253 -3.72 -28.45 -13.32
C SER A 253 -4.40 -29.82 -13.35
N ARG A 254 -5.46 -30.02 -12.54
CA ARG A 254 -6.21 -31.28 -12.43
C ARG A 254 -7.41 -31.38 -13.40
N VAL A 255 -7.90 -30.29 -13.94
CA VAL A 255 -9.07 -30.27 -14.84
C VAL A 255 -8.76 -30.78 -16.27
N GLY A 256 -7.50 -31.05 -16.59
CA GLY A 256 -7.05 -31.45 -17.94
C GLY A 256 -6.86 -32.93 -18.23
N ALA A 257 -7.21 -33.86 -17.31
CA ALA A 257 -7.05 -35.30 -17.56
C ALA A 257 -8.37 -35.95 -18.00
N PRO A 258 -8.40 -36.71 -19.12
CA PRO A 258 -9.63 -37.35 -19.60
C PRO A 258 -10.04 -38.54 -18.70
N ASP A 259 -11.33 -38.56 -18.41
CA ASP A 259 -12.05 -39.55 -17.65
C ASP A 259 -11.80 -40.99 -18.14
N SER A 260 -11.23 -41.81 -17.30
CA SER A 260 -11.16 -43.26 -17.50
C SER A 260 -12.31 -43.94 -16.77
N PRO A 261 -13.03 -44.90 -17.36
CA PRO A 261 -14.24 -45.46 -16.77
C PRO A 261 -13.94 -46.32 -15.52
N ARG A 262 -14.66 -46.05 -14.47
CA ARG A 262 -14.64 -46.77 -13.19
C ARG A 262 -15.48 -48.06 -13.28
N PRO A 263 -15.05 -49.19 -12.76
CA PRO A 263 -15.89 -50.40 -12.70
C PRO A 263 -16.98 -50.31 -11.63
N GLU A 264 -18.16 -50.78 -11.99
CA GLU A 264 -19.32 -50.98 -11.13
C GLU A 264 -19.02 -51.96 -10.01
N ALA A 265 -19.33 -51.62 -8.76
CA ALA A 265 -19.45 -52.55 -7.65
C ALA A 265 -20.58 -52.15 -6.68
N ALA A 266 -21.32 -53.16 -6.29
CA ALA A 266 -22.61 -53.29 -5.66
C ALA A 266 -22.85 -52.55 -4.32
N PRO A 267 -24.14 -52.52 -3.84
CA PRO A 267 -24.62 -51.57 -2.82
C PRO A 267 -24.44 -52.12 -1.40
N ALA A 268 -24.07 -51.23 -0.47
CA ALA A 268 -24.26 -51.48 0.96
C ALA A 268 -24.34 -50.19 1.77
N ALA A 269 -25.46 -50.08 2.45
CA ALA A 269 -25.72 -49.40 3.74
C ALA A 269 -25.73 -47.85 3.78
N GLU A 270 -26.94 -47.38 3.80
CA GLU A 270 -27.43 -46.14 4.40
C GLU A 270 -26.73 -45.78 5.72
N LYS A 271 -26.04 -44.65 5.77
CA LYS A 271 -25.85 -43.86 6.99
C LYS A 271 -26.19 -42.41 6.68
N ALA A 272 -27.17 -41.95 7.45
CA ALA A 272 -27.70 -40.62 7.43
C ALA A 272 -26.69 -39.56 7.91
N GLY A 273 -26.76 -38.39 7.28
CA GLY A 273 -26.55 -37.10 7.92
C GLY A 273 -25.09 -36.71 8.12
N GLY A 274 -24.70 -35.70 7.40
CA GLY A 274 -23.51 -34.91 7.62
C GLY A 274 -23.23 -34.13 6.35
N GLY A 275 -23.70 -32.90 6.30
CA GLY A 275 -23.12 -31.93 5.36
C GLY A 275 -21.65 -31.86 5.66
N GLY A 276 -20.81 -32.28 4.72
CA GLY A 276 -19.37 -32.04 4.81
C GLY A 276 -19.17 -30.55 4.52
N ASP A 277 -19.05 -29.75 5.53
CA ASP A 277 -18.25 -28.55 5.47
C ASP A 277 -16.83 -29.05 5.20
N ASP A 278 -16.32 -28.81 3.99
CA ASP A 278 -14.91 -28.92 3.70
C ASP A 278 -14.22 -27.78 4.46
N ASP A 279 -14.04 -27.98 5.78
CA ASP A 279 -13.06 -27.23 6.58
C ASP A 279 -11.68 -27.64 6.03
N ASP A 280 -11.22 -26.91 5.01
CA ASP A 280 -9.83 -26.94 4.56
C ASP A 280 -8.99 -26.35 5.70
N ASP A 281 -8.56 -27.20 6.63
CA ASP A 281 -7.54 -26.86 7.63
C ASP A 281 -6.30 -26.33 6.90
N ASP A 282 -6.00 -25.04 7.07
CA ASP A 282 -4.81 -24.40 6.53
C ASP A 282 -3.55 -24.99 7.19
N GLU A 283 -2.98 -26.02 6.56
CA GLU A 283 -1.73 -26.61 7.03
C GLU A 283 -0.54 -25.68 6.77
N ALA A 284 0.21 -25.37 7.83
CA ALA A 284 1.43 -24.58 7.71
C ALA A 284 2.47 -25.28 6.83
N VAL A 285 2.80 -24.68 5.70
CA VAL A 285 3.79 -25.21 4.73
C VAL A 285 5.23 -24.85 5.13
N LEU A 286 5.41 -23.72 5.85
CA LEU A 286 6.69 -23.27 6.37
C LEU A 286 6.70 -23.39 7.89
N GLY A 287 7.75 -23.99 8.46
CA GLY A 287 7.96 -23.96 9.91
C GLY A 287 8.31 -22.54 10.39
N LYS A 288 8.02 -22.21 11.66
CA LYS A 288 8.26 -20.87 12.25
C LYS A 288 9.65 -20.29 11.95
N GLY A 289 10.71 -21.11 12.06
CA GLY A 289 12.08 -20.69 11.75
C GLY A 289 12.29 -20.43 10.26
N GLY A 290 11.67 -21.24 9.40
CA GLY A 290 11.67 -21.07 7.94
C GLY A 290 10.96 -19.80 7.52
N SER A 291 9.77 -19.52 8.09
CA SER A 291 9.02 -18.31 7.81
C SER A 291 9.81 -17.05 8.20
N LEU A 292 10.42 -17.02 9.38
CA LEU A 292 11.24 -15.88 9.82
C LEU A 292 12.48 -15.67 8.93
N PHE A 293 13.14 -16.75 8.54
CA PHE A 293 14.29 -16.68 7.64
C PHE A 293 13.90 -16.12 6.27
N TRP A 294 12.85 -16.67 5.65
CA TRP A 294 12.39 -16.20 4.34
C TRP A 294 11.79 -14.81 4.38
N LEU A 295 11.10 -14.44 5.44
CA LEU A 295 10.62 -13.08 5.65
C LEU A 295 11.78 -12.07 5.60
N ALA A 296 12.88 -12.36 6.30
CA ALA A 296 14.07 -11.52 6.29
C ALA A 296 14.72 -11.46 4.90
N VAL A 297 14.89 -12.61 4.22
CA VAL A 297 15.51 -12.67 2.88
C VAL A 297 14.68 -11.91 1.86
N LEU A 298 13.37 -12.13 1.83
CA LEU A 298 12.47 -11.45 0.89
C LEU A 298 12.42 -9.95 1.16
N THR A 299 12.37 -9.52 2.42
CA THR A 299 12.42 -8.09 2.79
C THR A 299 13.69 -7.42 2.28
N VAL A 300 14.85 -8.08 2.41
CA VAL A 300 16.13 -7.55 1.89
C VAL A 300 16.12 -7.48 0.37
N LEU A 301 15.57 -8.49 -0.33
CA LEU A 301 15.46 -8.46 -1.79
C LEU A 301 14.49 -7.36 -2.27
N VAL A 302 13.35 -7.20 -1.61
CA VAL A 302 12.39 -6.12 -1.89
C VAL A 302 13.07 -4.76 -1.67
N ALA A 303 13.80 -4.57 -0.56
CA ALA A 303 14.53 -3.33 -0.30
C ALA A 303 15.57 -3.02 -1.37
N LEU A 304 16.34 -4.02 -1.80
CA LEU A 304 17.36 -3.88 -2.86
C LEU A 304 16.74 -3.48 -4.20
N LEU A 305 15.65 -4.15 -4.61
CA LEU A 305 14.96 -3.80 -5.86
C LEU A 305 14.26 -2.44 -5.78
N SER A 306 13.69 -2.10 -4.63
CA SER A 306 13.13 -0.77 -4.38
C SER A 306 14.19 0.33 -4.48
N GLU A 307 15.42 0.06 -3.99
CA GLU A 307 16.54 0.98 -4.16
C GLU A 307 16.89 1.16 -5.64
N TYR A 308 16.92 0.09 -6.43
CA TYR A 308 17.17 0.20 -7.88
C TYR A 308 16.06 0.99 -8.58
N ILE A 309 14.79 0.76 -8.25
CA ILE A 309 13.66 1.52 -8.80
C ILE A 309 13.83 3.02 -8.48
N VAL A 310 14.04 3.36 -7.22
CA VAL A 310 14.19 4.76 -6.77
C VAL A 310 15.38 5.44 -7.43
N ASN A 311 16.49 4.72 -7.64
CA ASN A 311 17.70 5.28 -8.27
C ASN A 311 17.52 5.53 -9.78
N THR A 312 16.63 4.78 -10.44
CA THR A 312 16.51 4.79 -11.91
C THR A 312 15.21 5.39 -12.42
N ILE A 313 14.23 5.68 -11.54
CA ILE A 313 12.87 6.10 -11.92
C ILE A 313 12.86 7.41 -12.72
N GLU A 314 13.60 8.45 -12.31
CA GLU A 314 13.63 9.74 -13.01
C GLU A 314 14.31 9.62 -14.37
N THR A 315 15.45 8.93 -14.44
CA THR A 315 16.18 8.71 -15.70
C THR A 315 15.34 7.88 -16.66
N SER A 316 14.74 6.79 -16.16
CA SER A 316 13.90 5.92 -16.96
C SER A 316 12.65 6.62 -17.48
N ALA A 317 11.96 7.40 -16.65
CA ALA A 317 10.80 8.19 -17.08
C ALA A 317 11.16 9.15 -18.23
N LYS A 318 12.28 9.87 -18.11
CA LYS A 318 12.78 10.76 -19.18
C LYS A 318 13.14 9.99 -20.46
N GLU A 319 13.82 8.86 -20.34
CA GLU A 319 14.22 8.04 -21.48
C GLU A 319 13.05 7.36 -22.19
N PHE A 320 11.95 7.07 -21.48
CA PHE A 320 10.69 6.58 -22.07
C PHE A 320 9.80 7.70 -22.63
N GLY A 321 10.14 8.97 -22.35
CA GLY A 321 9.31 10.11 -22.70
C GLY A 321 7.99 10.15 -21.95
N MET A 322 7.96 9.59 -20.72
CA MET A 322 6.79 9.56 -19.85
C MET A 322 6.95 10.55 -18.71
N PRO A 323 5.87 11.28 -18.32
CA PRO A 323 5.89 12.12 -17.11
C PRO A 323 6.20 11.30 -15.86
N LEU A 324 6.98 11.87 -14.94
CA LEU A 324 7.29 11.23 -13.66
C LEU A 324 6.01 10.95 -12.86
N ALA A 325 5.04 11.86 -12.93
CA ALA A 325 3.72 11.69 -12.33
C ALA A 325 3.03 10.39 -12.81
N PHE A 326 3.06 10.13 -14.13
CA PHE A 326 2.48 8.91 -14.68
C PHE A 326 3.21 7.64 -14.21
N VAL A 327 4.53 7.65 -14.24
CA VAL A 327 5.34 6.48 -13.82
C VAL A 327 5.11 6.19 -12.34
N SER A 328 5.10 7.23 -11.50
CA SER A 328 4.96 7.09 -10.05
C SER A 328 3.53 6.77 -9.60
N THR A 329 2.50 7.34 -10.25
CA THR A 329 1.10 7.17 -9.83
C THR A 329 0.41 5.97 -10.50
N ILE A 330 0.85 5.59 -11.69
CA ILE A 330 0.19 4.53 -12.46
C ILE A 330 1.05 3.27 -12.56
N LEU A 331 2.27 3.36 -13.10
CA LEU A 331 3.07 2.17 -13.39
C LEU A 331 3.59 1.49 -12.11
N LEU A 332 4.14 2.25 -11.19
CA LEU A 332 4.70 1.70 -9.96
C LEU A 332 3.63 1.03 -9.08
N PRO A 333 2.45 1.65 -8.84
CA PRO A 333 1.39 1.00 -8.07
C PRO A 333 0.72 -0.21 -8.74
N ILE A 334 0.59 -0.25 -10.07
CA ILE A 334 0.07 -1.44 -10.77
C ILE A 334 0.92 -2.67 -10.43
N VAL A 335 2.22 -2.47 -10.38
CA VAL A 335 3.18 -3.54 -10.10
C VAL A 335 3.25 -3.84 -8.59
N GLY A 336 3.28 -2.80 -7.76
CA GLY A 336 3.27 -2.93 -6.30
C GLY A 336 2.06 -3.72 -5.80
N ASN A 337 0.89 -3.44 -6.34
CA ASN A 337 -0.39 -4.06 -5.96
C ASN A 337 -0.76 -5.28 -6.83
N ALA A 338 0.21 -5.93 -7.49
CA ALA A 338 -0.08 -7.06 -8.38
C ALA A 338 -0.62 -8.29 -7.64
N ALA A 339 -0.21 -8.48 -6.39
CA ALA A 339 -0.70 -9.55 -5.53
C ALA A 339 -2.17 -9.33 -5.16
N GLU A 340 -2.52 -8.12 -4.69
CA GLU A 340 -3.89 -7.73 -4.37
C GLU A 340 -4.80 -7.83 -5.59
N HIS A 341 -4.28 -7.48 -6.78
CA HIS A 341 -5.00 -7.63 -8.03
C HIS A 341 -5.39 -9.07 -8.31
N ALA A 342 -4.41 -9.96 -8.28
CA ALA A 342 -4.62 -11.37 -8.56
C ALA A 342 -5.62 -11.99 -7.56
N SER A 343 -5.42 -11.70 -6.27
CA SER A 343 -6.25 -12.20 -5.17
C SER A 343 -7.70 -11.73 -5.28
N ALA A 344 -7.91 -10.43 -5.44
CA ALA A 344 -9.24 -9.85 -5.53
C ALA A 344 -10.05 -10.42 -6.72
N ILE A 345 -9.41 -10.65 -7.87
CA ILE A 345 -10.05 -11.29 -9.02
C ILE A 345 -10.46 -12.72 -8.68
N ILE A 346 -9.57 -13.49 -8.07
CA ILE A 346 -9.81 -14.90 -7.75
C ILE A 346 -10.96 -15.03 -6.75
N PHE A 347 -10.96 -14.26 -5.66
CA PHE A 347 -12.04 -14.27 -4.69
C PHE A 347 -13.37 -13.85 -5.31
N ALA A 348 -13.39 -12.79 -6.13
CA ALA A 348 -14.58 -12.37 -6.84
C ALA A 348 -15.13 -13.45 -7.78
N MET A 349 -14.27 -14.18 -8.49
CA MET A 349 -14.67 -15.30 -9.35
C MET A 349 -15.21 -16.50 -8.57
N LYS A 350 -14.77 -16.70 -7.33
CA LYS A 350 -15.28 -17.72 -6.40
C LYS A 350 -16.54 -17.29 -5.64
N ASN A 351 -17.10 -16.10 -5.93
CA ASN A 351 -18.22 -15.49 -5.24
C ASN A 351 -17.94 -15.10 -3.76
N LYS A 352 -16.70 -14.92 -3.41
CA LYS A 352 -16.26 -14.40 -2.11
C LYS A 352 -15.99 -12.89 -2.25
N MET A 353 -17.05 -12.11 -2.53
CA MET A 353 -16.91 -10.68 -2.85
C MET A 353 -16.50 -9.85 -1.62
N ASP A 354 -16.90 -10.28 -0.42
CA ASP A 354 -16.51 -9.64 0.85
C ASP A 354 -15.00 -9.62 1.00
N ILE A 355 -14.33 -10.73 0.75
CA ILE A 355 -12.88 -10.86 0.80
C ILE A 355 -12.22 -9.98 -0.28
N ALA A 356 -12.72 -10.02 -1.52
CA ALA A 356 -12.17 -9.20 -2.61
C ALA A 356 -12.24 -7.71 -2.30
N ILE A 357 -13.34 -7.23 -1.69
CA ILE A 357 -13.49 -5.84 -1.23
C ILE A 357 -12.55 -5.57 -0.06
N GLY A 358 -12.47 -6.49 0.89
CA GLY A 358 -11.57 -6.41 2.04
C GLY A 358 -10.12 -6.20 1.62
N VAL A 359 -9.62 -6.94 0.63
CA VAL A 359 -8.28 -6.78 0.05
C VAL A 359 -8.10 -5.36 -0.50
N ALA A 360 -8.99 -4.89 -1.38
CA ALA A 360 -8.82 -3.61 -2.07
C ALA A 360 -9.03 -2.40 -1.13
N VAL A 361 -10.12 -2.39 -0.35
CA VAL A 361 -10.46 -1.27 0.54
C VAL A 361 -9.59 -1.29 1.79
N GLY A 362 -9.28 -2.47 2.34
CA GLY A 362 -8.41 -2.65 3.49
C GLY A 362 -7.00 -2.11 3.21
N SER A 363 -6.38 -2.52 2.10
CA SER A 363 -5.08 -2.00 1.67
C SER A 363 -5.13 -0.48 1.45
N SER A 364 -6.16 0.05 0.76
CA SER A 364 -6.34 1.51 0.58
C SER A 364 -6.43 2.26 1.91
N THR A 365 -7.15 1.70 2.89
CA THR A 365 -7.27 2.28 4.23
C THR A 365 -5.92 2.28 4.94
N GLN A 366 -5.18 1.17 4.91
CA GLN A 366 -3.86 1.08 5.51
C GLN A 366 -2.86 2.06 4.86
N ILE A 367 -2.87 2.20 3.54
CA ILE A 367 -2.02 3.18 2.87
C ILE A 367 -2.38 4.60 3.33
N THR A 368 -3.67 4.93 3.43
CA THR A 368 -4.15 6.27 3.78
C THR A 368 -3.87 6.62 5.25
N VAL A 369 -4.12 5.71 6.20
CA VAL A 369 -4.02 6.02 7.63
C VAL A 369 -2.74 5.52 8.31
N LEU A 370 -1.95 4.68 7.63
CA LEU A 370 -0.64 4.20 8.10
C LEU A 370 0.51 4.66 7.20
N ALA A 371 0.56 4.23 5.92
CA ALA A 371 1.75 4.40 5.10
C ALA A 371 2.03 5.88 4.75
N MET A 372 1.02 6.66 4.35
CA MET A 372 1.17 8.09 4.09
C MET A 372 1.59 8.87 5.34
N PRO A 373 0.90 8.75 6.50
CA PRO A 373 1.30 9.42 7.73
C PRO A 373 2.66 8.96 8.25
N PHE A 374 2.98 7.68 8.14
CA PHE A 374 4.29 7.13 8.49
C PHE A 374 5.40 7.79 7.66
N ALA A 375 5.22 7.92 6.33
CA ALA A 375 6.19 8.56 5.46
C ALA A 375 6.48 10.01 5.88
N VAL A 376 5.46 10.79 6.27
CA VAL A 376 5.62 12.17 6.76
C VAL A 376 6.38 12.20 8.10
N VAL A 377 6.01 11.35 9.05
CA VAL A 377 6.68 11.28 10.36
C VAL A 377 8.12 10.80 10.20
N TYR A 378 8.37 9.81 9.34
CA TYR A 378 9.70 9.34 9.03
C TYR A 378 10.55 10.44 8.37
N ALA A 379 10.00 11.14 7.35
CA ALA A 379 10.65 12.27 6.71
C ALA A 379 10.99 13.37 7.73
N TRP A 380 10.08 13.66 8.66
CA TRP A 380 10.34 14.60 9.75
C TRP A 380 11.52 14.17 10.62
N ALA A 381 11.59 12.89 10.99
CA ALA A 381 12.68 12.34 11.81
C ALA A 381 14.05 12.44 11.13
N VAL A 382 14.11 12.31 9.79
CA VAL A 382 15.35 12.42 9.01
C VAL A 382 15.60 13.83 8.45
N GLY A 383 14.76 14.82 8.83
CA GLY A 383 14.94 16.22 8.46
C GLY A 383 14.50 16.58 7.03
N GLN A 384 13.66 15.76 6.40
CA GLN A 384 13.10 16.03 5.09
C GLN A 384 11.72 16.70 5.19
N PRO A 385 11.40 17.68 4.33
CA PRO A 385 10.16 18.45 4.40
C PRO A 385 9.02 17.79 3.59
N LEU A 386 8.70 16.53 3.83
CA LEU A 386 7.56 15.86 3.18
C LEU A 386 6.25 16.38 3.76
N THR A 387 5.35 16.80 2.90
CA THR A 387 3.99 17.25 3.22
C THR A 387 2.94 16.26 2.70
N LEU A 388 1.72 16.37 3.21
CA LEU A 388 0.50 15.76 2.65
C LEU A 388 -0.17 16.69 1.63
N ASP A 389 0.47 17.80 1.28
CA ASP A 389 -0.03 18.73 0.28
C ASP A 389 0.12 18.11 -1.12
N LEU A 390 -1.01 17.66 -1.63
CA LEU A 390 -1.15 17.17 -3.00
C LEU A 390 -1.56 18.33 -3.90
N LEU A 391 -1.13 18.30 -5.17
CA LEU A 391 -1.56 19.28 -6.14
C LEU A 391 -3.09 19.31 -6.28
N PRO A 392 -3.71 20.45 -6.68
CA PRO A 392 -5.16 20.56 -6.78
C PRO A 392 -5.82 19.46 -7.62
N PHE A 393 -5.19 19.05 -8.72
CA PHE A 393 -5.66 17.96 -9.56
C PHE A 393 -5.66 16.62 -8.79
N GLU A 394 -4.57 16.30 -8.14
CA GLU A 394 -4.40 15.06 -7.37
C GLU A 394 -5.31 15.01 -6.15
N THR A 395 -5.45 16.15 -5.45
CA THR A 395 -6.39 16.35 -4.35
C THR A 395 -7.81 16.03 -4.78
N ALA A 396 -8.25 16.56 -5.92
CA ALA A 396 -9.58 16.30 -6.47
C ALA A 396 -9.75 14.83 -6.86
N VAL A 397 -8.77 14.26 -7.59
CA VAL A 397 -8.80 12.85 -8.02
C VAL A 397 -8.87 11.92 -6.81
N PHE A 398 -8.06 12.16 -5.78
CA PHE A 398 -8.05 11.37 -4.54
C PHE A 398 -9.41 11.42 -3.84
N ALA A 399 -9.93 12.62 -3.61
CA ALA A 399 -11.22 12.81 -2.94
C ALA A 399 -12.37 12.16 -3.70
N PHE A 400 -12.49 12.40 -5.00
CA PHE A 400 -13.59 11.86 -5.80
C PHE A 400 -13.51 10.35 -5.99
N SER A 401 -12.31 9.77 -6.06
CA SER A 401 -12.14 8.31 -6.16
C SER A 401 -12.61 7.62 -4.88
N ILE A 402 -12.27 8.15 -3.71
CA ILE A 402 -12.70 7.59 -2.42
C ILE A 402 -14.20 7.75 -2.24
N LEU A 403 -14.76 8.93 -2.48
CA LEU A 403 -16.19 9.18 -2.36
C LEU A 403 -16.99 8.35 -3.37
N GLY A 404 -16.52 8.25 -4.61
CA GLY A 404 -17.17 7.45 -5.65
C GLY A 404 -17.17 5.97 -5.32
N THR A 405 -16.04 5.42 -4.86
CA THR A 405 -15.96 4.03 -4.41
C THR A 405 -16.85 3.78 -3.20
N GLY A 406 -16.84 4.66 -2.20
CA GLY A 406 -17.72 4.57 -1.04
C GLY A 406 -19.21 4.56 -1.42
N LEU A 407 -19.62 5.37 -2.40
CA LEU A 407 -20.98 5.37 -2.93
C LEU A 407 -21.30 4.05 -3.63
N VAL A 408 -20.39 3.48 -4.42
CA VAL A 408 -20.58 2.17 -5.05
C VAL A 408 -20.75 1.08 -4.01
N LEU A 409 -19.92 1.06 -2.98
CA LEU A 409 -19.95 0.05 -1.91
C LEU A 409 -21.18 0.16 -1.01
N SER A 410 -21.75 1.34 -0.84
CA SER A 410 -22.96 1.52 0.00
C SER A 410 -24.19 0.77 -0.48
N HIS A 411 -24.21 0.28 -1.73
CA HIS A 411 -25.33 -0.46 -2.30
C HIS A 411 -25.33 -1.97 -1.93
N GLY A 412 -24.24 -2.51 -1.37
CA GLY A 412 -24.14 -3.91 -0.97
C GLY A 412 -24.21 -4.93 -2.12
N ARG A 413 -24.02 -4.48 -3.36
CA ARG A 413 -24.11 -5.33 -4.57
C ARG A 413 -23.09 -4.92 -5.61
N SER A 414 -22.43 -5.92 -6.21
CA SER A 414 -21.55 -5.73 -7.35
C SER A 414 -22.14 -6.28 -8.64
N THR A 415 -21.80 -5.63 -9.75
CA THR A 415 -22.15 -6.04 -11.10
C THR A 415 -20.99 -5.76 -12.04
N TRP A 416 -20.92 -6.50 -13.16
CA TRP A 416 -19.88 -6.26 -14.17
C TRP A 416 -19.85 -4.82 -14.71
N LEU A 417 -21.02 -4.15 -14.77
CA LEU A 417 -21.14 -2.77 -15.25
C LEU A 417 -20.48 -1.78 -14.30
N LEU A 418 -20.66 -1.95 -12.98
CA LEU A 418 -19.97 -1.12 -11.96
C LEU A 418 -18.47 -1.34 -12.05
N GLY A 419 -18.01 -2.59 -12.18
CA GLY A 419 -16.59 -2.90 -12.40
C GLY A 419 -16.03 -2.22 -13.66
N LEU A 420 -16.76 -2.29 -14.78
CA LEU A 420 -16.35 -1.62 -16.02
C LEU A 420 -16.29 -0.10 -15.85
N ALA A 421 -17.24 0.50 -15.13
CA ALA A 421 -17.24 1.95 -14.86
C ALA A 421 -16.00 2.37 -14.05
N MET A 422 -15.64 1.61 -13.00
CA MET A 422 -14.45 1.86 -12.18
C MET A 422 -13.17 1.70 -13.00
N LEU A 423 -13.05 0.66 -13.82
CA LEU A 423 -11.93 0.45 -14.75
C LEU A 423 -11.79 1.58 -15.76
N THR A 424 -12.92 2.01 -16.35
CA THR A 424 -12.93 3.14 -17.29
C THR A 424 -12.43 4.42 -16.60
N MET A 425 -12.86 4.66 -15.36
CA MET A 425 -12.38 5.81 -14.58
C MET A 425 -10.87 5.73 -14.34
N TYR A 426 -10.35 4.55 -13.98
CA TYR A 426 -8.90 4.36 -13.82
C TYR A 426 -8.12 4.66 -15.10
N VAL A 427 -8.60 4.18 -16.25
CA VAL A 427 -7.98 4.45 -17.56
C VAL A 427 -8.01 5.96 -17.89
N CYS A 428 -9.13 6.64 -17.60
CA CYS A 428 -9.22 8.10 -17.76
C CYS A 428 -8.21 8.83 -16.89
N LEU A 429 -8.07 8.40 -15.62
CA LEU A 429 -7.07 8.95 -14.69
C LEU A 429 -5.64 8.70 -15.17
N ALA A 430 -5.35 7.51 -15.67
CA ALA A 430 -4.05 7.19 -16.23
C ALA A 430 -3.72 8.11 -17.42
N GLY A 431 -4.69 8.38 -18.30
CA GLY A 431 -4.56 9.35 -19.40
C GLY A 431 -4.35 10.78 -18.88
N ALA A 432 -5.05 11.16 -17.83
CA ALA A 432 -4.89 12.49 -17.22
C ALA A 432 -3.51 12.66 -16.57
N PHE A 433 -3.00 11.67 -15.83
CA PHE A 433 -1.64 11.69 -15.28
C PHE A 433 -0.55 11.64 -16.37
N TYR A 434 -0.82 11.00 -17.51
CA TYR A 434 0.09 11.04 -18.65
C TYR A 434 0.20 12.42 -19.28
N LEU A 435 -0.85 13.23 -19.20
CA LEU A 435 -0.89 14.62 -19.70
C LEU A 435 -0.58 15.65 -18.59
N HIS A 436 -0.44 15.19 -17.35
CA HIS A 436 -0.18 16.06 -16.21
C HIS A 436 1.30 16.44 -16.17
N ASP A 437 1.57 17.74 -16.13
CA ASP A 437 2.90 18.31 -15.92
C ASP A 437 3.01 18.75 -14.46
N ASP A 438 3.92 18.12 -13.71
CA ASP A 438 4.17 18.47 -12.31
C ASP A 438 4.65 19.92 -12.12
N GLY A 439 5.05 20.62 -13.18
CA GLY A 439 5.62 21.97 -13.14
C GLY A 439 6.81 22.09 -12.18
N GLU A 440 7.67 23.08 -12.36
CA GLU A 440 8.64 23.42 -11.32
C GLU A 440 7.91 24.13 -10.17
N HIS A 441 7.53 23.39 -9.11
CA HIS A 441 6.91 24.00 -7.95
C HIS A 441 7.91 24.89 -7.21
N PRO A 442 7.59 26.19 -6.95
CA PRO A 442 8.46 27.10 -6.21
C PRO A 442 8.85 26.59 -4.82
N HIS A 443 8.03 25.69 -4.23
CA HIS A 443 8.26 25.13 -2.89
C HIS A 443 9.38 24.07 -2.83
N GLN A 444 9.67 23.34 -3.93
CA GLN A 444 10.80 22.42 -3.99
C GLN A 444 12.14 23.11 -4.25
N VAL A 445 12.14 24.29 -4.86
CA VAL A 445 13.35 25.07 -5.10
C VAL A 445 13.87 25.73 -3.83
N LEU A 446 13.04 25.94 -2.80
CA LEU A 446 13.44 26.48 -1.48
C LEU A 446 13.96 25.42 -0.50
N GLY A 447 13.82 24.13 -0.82
CA GLY A 447 14.38 23.02 -0.06
C GLY A 447 15.83 22.79 -0.45
N LEU A 448 16.74 23.50 0.20
CA LEU A 448 18.13 23.10 0.42
C LEU A 448 18.80 22.34 -0.76
N GLN A 449 19.18 23.07 -1.83
CA GLN A 449 20.48 22.76 -2.41
C GLN A 449 21.43 22.65 -1.20
N LYS A 450 21.86 21.42 -0.88
CA LYS A 450 23.00 21.21 0.02
C LYS A 450 24.09 22.13 -0.49
N ALA A 451 24.31 23.26 0.20
CA ALA A 451 25.44 24.10 -0.10
C ALA A 451 26.66 23.16 -0.08
N PRO A 452 27.48 23.14 -1.13
CA PRO A 452 28.65 22.28 -1.17
C PRO A 452 29.45 22.54 0.11
N PRO A 453 30.12 21.55 0.71
CA PRO A 453 30.77 21.67 2.02
C PRO A 453 31.74 22.86 2.14
N ALA A 454 32.11 23.50 1.04
CA ALA A 454 32.90 24.73 0.99
C ALA A 454 32.15 26.00 1.44
N ALA A 455 30.82 26.07 1.34
CA ALA A 455 30.07 27.28 1.69
C ALA A 455 29.89 27.45 3.22
N HIS A 456 29.91 26.37 3.97
CA HIS A 456 29.86 26.45 5.45
C HIS A 456 31.10 27.07 6.06
N LYS A 457 32.27 26.94 5.41
CA LYS A 457 33.53 27.61 5.84
C LYS A 457 33.50 29.11 5.52
N GLN A 458 32.91 29.54 4.40
CA GLN A 458 32.84 30.97 4.06
C GLN A 458 31.88 31.77 4.94
N LEU A 459 30.74 31.18 5.36
CA LEU A 459 29.80 31.82 6.28
C LEU A 459 30.38 31.96 7.71
N GLN A 460 31.22 31.05 8.13
CA GLN A 460 31.90 31.14 9.41
C GLN A 460 33.03 32.20 9.40
N TYR A 461 33.70 32.40 8.25
CA TYR A 461 34.71 33.46 8.09
C TYR A 461 34.09 34.86 7.96
N SER A 462 32.90 35.02 7.37
CA SER A 462 32.23 36.32 7.28
C SER A 462 31.68 36.84 8.62
N ARG A 463 31.42 35.94 9.58
CA ARG A 463 31.04 36.31 10.94
C ARG A 463 32.19 36.68 11.88
N MET A 464 33.43 36.38 11.47
CA MET A 464 34.64 36.69 12.22
C MET A 464 35.41 37.91 11.64
N ALA A 465 34.96 38.48 10.54
CA ALA A 465 35.59 39.68 9.98
C ALA A 465 35.22 40.93 10.84
N PRO A 466 36.20 41.75 11.23
CA PRO A 466 35.92 42.97 11.96
C PRO A 466 35.13 43.96 11.09
N PRO A 467 34.26 44.79 11.70
CA PRO A 467 33.44 45.73 10.95
C PRO A 467 34.32 46.70 10.13
N PRO A 468 33.88 47.06 8.91
CA PRO A 468 34.64 48.01 8.09
C PRO A 468 34.77 49.37 8.82
N PRO A 469 35.91 50.07 8.62
CA PRO A 469 36.12 51.39 9.27
C PRO A 469 35.09 52.42 8.79
N PRO A 470 34.67 53.37 9.66
CA PRO A 470 33.68 54.35 9.31
C PRO A 470 34.14 55.24 8.12
N ALA A 471 33.26 55.46 7.15
CA ALA A 471 33.51 56.26 5.99
C ALA A 471 33.83 57.72 6.38
N HIS A 472 35.05 58.13 6.18
CA HIS A 472 35.47 59.52 6.33
C HIS A 472 34.65 60.39 5.34
N LYS A 473 33.98 61.41 5.86
CA LYS A 473 33.30 62.46 5.09
C LYS A 473 34.33 63.13 4.20
N LEU A 474 34.27 62.90 2.90
CA LEU A 474 34.96 63.71 1.89
C LEU A 474 34.43 65.12 1.96
N GLN A 475 35.27 66.04 2.45
CA GLN A 475 35.02 67.49 2.40
C GLN A 475 34.89 67.92 0.92
N ARG A 476 33.80 68.59 0.61
CA ARG A 476 33.58 69.29 -0.67
C ARG A 476 34.58 70.44 -0.80
N VAL A 477 35.48 70.34 -1.76
CA VAL A 477 36.29 71.44 -2.22
C VAL A 477 35.41 72.32 -3.11
N PRO A 478 35.33 73.71 -2.89
CA PRO A 478 34.54 74.62 -3.72
C PRO A 478 35.20 74.75 -5.09
N ARG A 479 34.44 74.59 -6.15
CA ARG A 479 34.85 74.97 -7.53
C ARG A 479 34.81 76.48 -7.68
N ASN A 480 35.98 77.06 -7.83
CA ASN A 480 36.16 78.45 -8.27
C ASN A 480 35.81 78.55 -9.76
N HIS A 481 34.83 79.36 -10.07
CA HIS A 481 34.63 79.94 -11.41
C HIS A 481 35.66 81.00 -11.71
N SER A 482 36.51 80.80 -12.69
CA SER A 482 37.12 81.92 -13.39
C SER A 482 37.04 81.71 -14.90
N ARG A 483 36.44 82.68 -15.51
CA ARG A 483 36.33 82.94 -16.93
C ARG A 483 37.68 82.85 -17.63
N PHE A 484 37.74 82.27 -18.79
CA PHE A 484 38.04 82.86 -20.08
C PHE A 484 37.66 81.88 -21.16
#